data_0f9057bd80e01acab353285cb3d90e5e
#
_entry.id   0f9057bd80e01acab353285cb3d90e5e
#
_cell.length_a   1.000
_cell.length_b   1.000
_cell.length_c   1.000
_cell.angle_alpha   90.00
_cell.angle_beta   90.00
_cell.angle_gamma   90.00
#
_symmetry.space_group_name_H-M   'P 1'
#
loop_
_entity.id
_entity.type
_entity.pdbx_description
1 polymer ?
#
loop_
_entity_poly.entity_id
_entity_poly.type
_entity_poly.pdbx_seq_one_letter_code
_entity_poly.pdbx_strand_id
1 'polypeptide(L)'
;MFSHRLPHVLLIGMVVAAVLSPIAAQAPAPPFELQKLADGVYASIRTEPVGLGVDANNLFIIDDDGVVVVDTNLGPSSTRQVLAALRTLTDKPVKVVISTHPHDDHVLGNQVYRDAFPEAEFIAHS
;
A
#
# COMPACT_ATOMS: atom_id res chain seq x y z
N MET A 1 -9.88 65.66 -54.58
CA MET A 1 -10.44 64.29 -54.47
C MET A 1 -9.39 63.41 -53.80
N PHE A 2 -9.36 63.39 -52.44
CA PHE A 2 -8.39 62.66 -51.63
C PHE A 2 -9.01 61.42 -51.06
N SER A 3 -8.55 60.25 -51.50
CA SER A 3 -8.96 58.94 -51.01
C SER A 3 -8.09 58.54 -49.81
N HIS A 4 -8.65 58.57 -48.60
CA HIS A 4 -8.01 58.03 -47.39
C HIS A 4 -8.24 56.55 -47.32
N ARG A 5 -7.18 55.74 -47.54
CA ARG A 5 -7.19 54.30 -47.22
C ARG A 5 -6.78 54.12 -45.77
N LEU A 6 -7.69 53.59 -44.94
CA LEU A 6 -7.42 53.17 -43.56
C LEU A 6 -6.61 51.85 -43.57
N PRO A 7 -5.58 51.72 -42.72
CA PRO A 7 -4.86 50.46 -42.58
C PRO A 7 -5.67 49.48 -41.74
N HIS A 8 -5.80 48.28 -42.24
CA HIS A 8 -6.39 47.16 -41.52
C HIS A 8 -5.40 46.67 -40.47
N VAL A 9 -5.66 46.93 -39.20
CA VAL A 9 -4.90 46.33 -38.07
C VAL A 9 -5.38 44.92 -37.86
N LEU A 10 -4.57 43.93 -38.21
CA LEU A 10 -4.83 42.52 -37.96
C LEU A 10 -4.46 42.23 -36.49
N LEU A 11 -5.48 42.08 -35.64
CA LEU A 11 -5.32 41.67 -34.24
C LEU A 11 -5.11 40.15 -34.22
N ILE A 12 -3.84 39.71 -34.06
CA ILE A 12 -3.53 38.29 -33.85
C ILE A 12 -3.79 37.98 -32.37
N GLY A 13 -4.94 37.37 -32.09
CA GLY A 13 -5.26 36.86 -30.77
C GLY A 13 -4.46 35.60 -30.47
N MET A 14 -3.49 35.73 -29.56
CA MET A 14 -2.70 34.59 -29.06
C MET A 14 -3.54 33.83 -28.01
N VAL A 15 -4.12 32.71 -28.42
CA VAL A 15 -4.83 31.80 -27.50
C VAL A 15 -3.78 30.98 -26.74
N VAL A 16 -3.53 31.35 -25.49
CA VAL A 16 -2.71 30.53 -24.56
C VAL A 16 -3.59 29.41 -24.03
N ALA A 17 -3.49 28.22 -24.61
CA ALA A 17 -4.10 27.03 -24.05
C ALA A 17 -3.31 26.60 -22.81
N ALA A 18 -3.82 26.93 -21.62
CA ALA A 18 -3.29 26.40 -20.38
C ALA A 18 -3.59 24.90 -20.31
N VAL A 19 -2.58 24.06 -20.47
CA VAL A 19 -2.67 22.62 -20.26
C VAL A 19 -2.75 22.38 -18.75
N LEU A 20 -3.97 22.23 -18.23
CA LEU A 20 -4.22 21.77 -16.87
C LEU A 20 -3.87 20.27 -16.80
N SER A 21 -2.62 19.95 -16.49
CA SER A 21 -2.25 18.58 -16.13
C SER A 21 -2.97 18.22 -14.83
N PRO A 22 -3.73 17.11 -14.77
CA PRO A 22 -4.31 16.66 -13.52
C PRO A 22 -3.16 16.33 -12.54
N ILE A 23 -3.07 17.06 -11.44
CA ILE A 23 -2.22 16.68 -10.32
C ILE A 23 -2.85 15.41 -9.76
N ALA A 24 -2.29 14.25 -10.11
CA ALA A 24 -2.66 13.01 -9.48
C ALA A 24 -2.32 13.13 -7.99
N ALA A 25 -3.35 13.18 -7.15
CA ALA A 25 -3.17 13.16 -5.71
C ALA A 25 -2.45 11.86 -5.36
N GLN A 26 -1.21 11.96 -4.90
CA GLN A 26 -0.42 10.81 -4.48
C GLN A 26 -1.08 10.24 -3.23
N ALA A 27 -1.41 8.94 -3.25
CA ALA A 27 -1.94 8.27 -2.09
C ALA A 27 -0.95 8.45 -0.91
N PRO A 28 -1.43 8.68 0.32
CA PRO A 28 -0.55 8.80 1.47
C PRO A 28 0.31 7.55 1.58
N ALA A 29 1.57 7.73 1.97
CA ALA A 29 2.47 6.60 2.19
C ALA A 29 1.87 5.66 3.25
N PRO A 30 2.07 4.34 3.13
CA PRO A 30 1.58 3.41 4.13
C PRO A 30 2.26 3.70 5.48
N PRO A 31 1.55 3.52 6.61
CA PRO A 31 2.08 3.82 7.94
C PRO A 31 3.07 2.75 8.46
N PHE A 32 3.84 2.18 7.57
CA PHE A 32 4.89 1.19 7.87
C PHE A 32 5.96 1.18 6.79
N GLU A 33 7.11 0.60 7.13
CA GLU A 33 8.23 0.36 6.21
C GLU A 33 8.50 -1.14 6.09
N LEU A 34 8.79 -1.61 4.86
CA LEU A 34 9.31 -2.96 4.64
C LEU A 34 10.80 -2.98 4.90
N GLN A 35 11.23 -3.79 5.85
CA GLN A 35 12.63 -3.99 6.20
C GLN A 35 13.07 -5.43 5.87
N LYS A 36 14.10 -5.59 5.05
CA LYS A 36 14.74 -6.90 4.85
C LYS A 36 15.61 -7.23 6.05
N LEU A 37 15.33 -8.35 6.72
CA LEU A 37 16.07 -8.82 7.89
C LEU A 37 17.13 -9.88 7.52
N ALA A 38 16.78 -10.75 6.57
CA ALA A 38 17.65 -11.79 6.02
C ALA A 38 17.18 -12.19 4.63
N ASP A 39 17.85 -13.13 3.97
CA ASP A 39 17.37 -13.68 2.70
C ASP A 39 16.04 -14.39 2.90
N GLY A 40 15.03 -13.97 2.13
CA GLY A 40 13.65 -14.44 2.27
C GLY A 40 12.90 -13.95 3.50
N VAL A 41 13.52 -13.15 4.41
CA VAL A 41 12.88 -12.69 5.65
C VAL A 41 12.72 -11.18 5.66
N TYR A 42 11.47 -10.72 5.82
CA TYR A 42 11.12 -9.31 5.81
C TYR A 42 10.20 -8.98 6.98
N ALA A 43 10.29 -7.74 7.48
CA ALA A 43 9.34 -7.22 8.45
C ALA A 43 8.62 -6.00 7.89
N SER A 44 7.34 -5.86 8.23
CA SER A 44 6.59 -4.62 8.11
C SER A 44 6.65 -3.92 9.45
N ILE A 45 7.43 -2.85 9.53
CA ILE A 45 7.64 -2.11 10.77
C ILE A 45 6.79 -0.84 10.77
N ARG A 46 5.96 -0.67 11.77
CA ARG A 46 5.09 0.50 11.93
C ARG A 46 5.92 1.77 12.12
N THR A 47 5.49 2.85 11.47
CA THR A 47 6.18 4.16 11.49
C THR A 47 5.34 5.26 12.12
N GLU A 48 4.11 4.96 12.59
CA GLU A 48 3.31 5.97 13.27
C GLU A 48 3.92 6.41 14.59
N PRO A 49 3.69 7.67 14.99
CA PRO A 49 4.10 8.15 16.30
C PRO A 49 3.50 7.29 17.42
N VAL A 50 4.32 6.99 18.42
CA VAL A 50 3.90 6.25 19.61
C VAL A 50 2.69 6.94 20.26
N GLY A 51 1.60 6.16 20.47
CA GLY A 51 0.38 6.64 21.13
C GLY A 51 -0.75 7.11 20.21
N LEU A 52 -0.58 7.09 18.87
CA LEU A 52 -1.64 7.43 17.92
C LEU A 52 -2.42 6.23 17.38
N GLY A 53 -1.99 5.03 17.66
CA GLY A 53 -2.66 3.82 17.24
C GLY A 53 -1.95 2.59 17.77
N VAL A 54 -2.70 1.51 17.88
CA VAL A 54 -2.16 0.19 18.19
C VAL A 54 -2.33 -0.64 16.93
N ASP A 55 -1.23 -1.04 16.31
CA ASP A 55 -1.24 -2.00 15.21
C ASP A 55 0.07 -2.78 15.24
N ALA A 56 0.01 -4.05 14.84
CA ALA A 56 1.16 -4.93 14.95
C ALA A 56 2.20 -4.67 13.84
N ASN A 57 3.45 -4.96 14.15
CA ASN A 57 4.43 -5.29 13.14
C ASN A 57 4.14 -6.70 12.60
N ASN A 58 4.52 -6.94 11.35
CA ASN A 58 4.37 -8.25 10.73
C ASN A 58 5.72 -8.81 10.32
N LEU A 59 5.83 -10.15 10.29
CA LEU A 59 6.99 -10.82 9.71
C LEU A 59 6.54 -11.67 8.53
N PHE A 60 7.34 -11.68 7.46
CA PHE A 60 7.17 -12.52 6.29
C PHE A 60 8.40 -13.40 6.11
N ILE A 61 8.17 -14.69 5.99
CA ILE A 61 9.19 -15.67 5.62
C ILE A 61 8.80 -16.22 4.26
N ILE A 62 9.58 -15.87 3.24
CA ILE A 62 9.38 -16.28 1.86
C ILE A 62 10.28 -17.47 1.59
N ASP A 63 9.68 -18.63 1.41
CA ASP A 63 10.37 -19.88 1.11
C ASP A 63 10.04 -20.34 -0.31
N ASP A 64 10.59 -21.47 -0.75
CA ASP A 64 10.39 -21.99 -2.11
C ASP A 64 8.93 -22.27 -2.43
N ASP A 65 8.17 -22.78 -1.48
CA ASP A 65 6.78 -23.19 -1.66
C ASP A 65 5.73 -22.14 -1.36
N GLY A 66 6.10 -21.03 -0.70
CA GLY A 66 5.14 -20.02 -0.30
C GLY A 66 5.63 -19.05 0.76
N VAL A 67 4.70 -18.44 1.46
CA VAL A 67 4.97 -17.44 2.47
C VAL A 67 4.36 -17.85 3.81
N VAL A 68 5.12 -17.70 4.88
CA VAL A 68 4.62 -17.67 6.25
C VAL A 68 4.47 -16.22 6.67
N VAL A 69 3.31 -15.87 7.20
CA VAL A 69 3.01 -14.56 7.77
C VAL A 69 2.88 -14.68 9.28
N VAL A 70 3.50 -13.79 10.02
CA VAL A 70 3.34 -13.71 11.47
C VAL A 70 2.65 -12.40 11.81
N ASP A 71 1.51 -12.50 12.48
CA ASP A 71 0.56 -11.47 12.85
C ASP A 71 -0.09 -10.73 11.65
N THR A 72 -1.31 -10.18 11.86
CA THR A 72 -2.15 -9.73 10.74
C THR A 72 -2.78 -8.36 10.91
N ASN A 73 -2.34 -7.57 11.88
CA ASN A 73 -2.82 -6.21 12.14
C ASN A 73 -4.21 -6.09 12.78
N LEU A 74 -4.53 -4.84 13.19
CA LEU A 74 -5.75 -4.48 13.91
C LEU A 74 -7.03 -4.59 13.06
N GLY A 75 -6.93 -4.61 11.74
CA GLY A 75 -8.11 -4.69 10.92
C GLY A 75 -7.89 -4.78 9.41
N PRO A 76 -8.98 -4.97 8.65
CA PRO A 76 -8.90 -5.27 7.22
C PRO A 76 -8.19 -4.20 6.39
N SER A 77 -8.27 -2.93 6.78
CA SER A 77 -7.66 -1.82 6.01
C SER A 77 -6.14 -1.86 6.08
N SER A 78 -5.58 -1.94 7.28
CA SER A 78 -4.13 -2.04 7.49
C SER A 78 -3.57 -3.35 6.94
N THR A 79 -4.28 -4.46 7.16
CA THR A 79 -3.89 -5.78 6.63
C THR A 79 -3.81 -5.79 5.10
N ARG A 80 -4.78 -5.17 4.40
CA ARG A 80 -4.72 -5.08 2.92
C ARG A 80 -3.52 -4.27 2.43
N GLN A 81 -3.15 -3.22 3.14
CA GLN A 81 -1.95 -2.43 2.80
C GLN A 81 -0.68 -3.27 2.97
N VAL A 82 -0.58 -4.01 4.08
CA VAL A 82 0.55 -4.91 4.36
C VAL A 82 0.61 -6.06 3.35
N LEU A 83 -0.53 -6.67 3.01
CA LEU A 83 -0.59 -7.70 1.98
C LEU A 83 -0.19 -7.16 0.59
N ALA A 84 -0.62 -5.93 0.24
CA ALA A 84 -0.19 -5.29 -1.00
C ALA A 84 1.33 -5.06 -1.03
N ALA A 85 1.93 -4.68 0.10
CA ALA A 85 3.37 -4.55 0.22
C ALA A 85 4.10 -5.90 0.11
N LEU A 86 3.59 -6.98 0.73
CA LEU A 86 4.12 -8.33 0.55
C LEU A 86 4.12 -8.74 -0.94
N ARG A 87 3.06 -8.38 -1.70
CA ARG A 87 2.97 -8.67 -3.13
C ARG A 87 4.01 -7.95 -3.99
N THR A 88 4.67 -6.91 -3.48
CA THR A 88 5.83 -6.30 -4.17
C THR A 88 7.11 -7.14 -4.03
N LEU A 89 7.15 -8.03 -3.05
CA LEU A 89 8.30 -8.90 -2.78
C LEU A 89 8.18 -10.26 -3.49
N THR A 90 6.96 -10.78 -3.61
CA THR A 90 6.72 -12.12 -4.16
C THR A 90 5.27 -12.33 -4.61
N ASP A 91 5.08 -13.15 -5.64
CA ASP A 91 3.77 -13.63 -6.09
C ASP A 91 3.38 -14.98 -5.45
N LYS A 92 4.26 -15.58 -4.63
CA LYS A 92 4.02 -16.85 -3.97
C LYS A 92 2.79 -16.77 -3.05
N PRO A 93 2.00 -17.86 -2.92
CA PRO A 93 0.85 -17.88 -2.04
C PRO A 93 1.27 -17.84 -0.56
N VAL A 94 0.46 -17.23 0.29
CA VAL A 94 0.57 -17.42 1.73
C VAL A 94 0.07 -18.82 2.08
N LYS A 95 0.90 -19.59 2.74
CA LYS A 95 0.63 -20.98 3.16
C LYS A 95 0.27 -21.09 4.63
N VAL A 96 0.87 -20.23 5.44
CA VAL A 96 0.69 -20.26 6.89
C VAL A 96 0.56 -18.84 7.42
N VAL A 97 -0.38 -18.65 8.33
CA VAL A 97 -0.54 -17.42 9.13
C VAL A 97 -0.41 -17.81 10.60
N ILE A 98 0.56 -17.22 11.29
CA ILE A 98 0.83 -17.47 12.70
C ILE A 98 0.42 -16.26 13.51
N SER A 99 -0.44 -16.43 14.51
CA SER A 99 -0.75 -15.41 15.50
C SER A 99 0.11 -15.62 16.75
N THR A 100 0.92 -14.62 17.10
CA THR A 100 1.81 -14.72 18.28
C THR A 100 1.03 -14.73 19.58
N HIS A 101 -0.05 -13.95 19.65
CA HIS A 101 -0.93 -13.89 20.82
C HIS A 101 -2.32 -13.32 20.43
N PRO A 102 -3.34 -13.38 21.31
CA PRO A 102 -4.73 -13.12 20.95
C PRO A 102 -5.15 -11.64 20.99
N HIS A 103 -4.24 -10.68 21.04
CA HIS A 103 -4.63 -9.27 21.01
C HIS A 103 -5.14 -8.87 19.62
N ASP A 104 -6.07 -7.94 19.60
CA ASP A 104 -6.82 -7.53 18.42
C ASP A 104 -5.91 -7.07 17.26
N ASP A 105 -4.85 -6.34 17.57
CA ASP A 105 -3.87 -5.84 16.59
C ASP A 105 -3.00 -6.93 15.96
N HIS A 106 -3.08 -8.17 16.45
CA HIS A 106 -2.36 -9.32 15.91
C HIS A 106 -3.25 -10.31 15.16
N VAL A 107 -4.58 -10.24 15.34
CA VAL A 107 -5.48 -11.29 14.83
C VAL A 107 -6.66 -10.80 13.98
N LEU A 108 -7.10 -9.53 14.11
CA LEU A 108 -8.29 -9.07 13.40
C LEU A 108 -8.13 -8.98 11.89
N GLY A 109 -6.91 -8.98 11.39
CA GLY A 109 -6.61 -9.06 9.96
C GLY A 109 -6.67 -10.47 9.37
N ASN A 110 -6.81 -11.53 10.17
CA ASN A 110 -6.83 -12.92 9.71
C ASN A 110 -7.84 -13.16 8.59
N GLN A 111 -9.00 -12.48 8.63
CA GLN A 111 -10.03 -12.60 7.60
C GLN A 111 -9.53 -12.21 6.20
N VAL A 112 -8.65 -11.19 6.09
CA VAL A 112 -8.10 -10.76 4.79
C VAL A 112 -7.24 -11.86 4.17
N TYR A 113 -6.45 -12.54 4.99
CA TYR A 113 -5.64 -13.67 4.53
C TYR A 113 -6.50 -14.90 4.21
N ARG A 114 -7.57 -15.17 4.96
CA ARG A 114 -8.51 -16.27 4.64
C ARG A 114 -9.20 -16.05 3.31
N ASP A 115 -9.63 -14.81 3.05
CA ASP A 115 -10.30 -14.46 1.79
C ASP A 115 -9.35 -14.55 0.59
N ALA A 116 -8.09 -14.12 0.77
CA ALA A 116 -7.08 -14.10 -0.29
C ALA A 116 -6.42 -15.47 -0.52
N PHE A 117 -6.34 -16.31 0.52
CA PHE A 117 -5.65 -17.60 0.53
C PHE A 117 -6.46 -18.64 1.32
N PRO A 118 -7.55 -19.16 0.76
CA PRO A 118 -8.45 -20.08 1.48
C PRO A 118 -7.78 -21.39 1.91
N GLU A 119 -6.67 -21.77 1.27
CA GLU A 119 -5.88 -22.96 1.61
C GLU A 119 -4.80 -22.71 2.68
N ALA A 120 -4.67 -21.48 3.18
CA ALA A 120 -3.67 -21.17 4.19
C ALA A 120 -4.06 -21.78 5.55
N GLU A 121 -3.07 -22.35 6.23
CA GLU A 121 -3.20 -22.83 7.60
C GLU A 121 -3.07 -21.66 8.57
N PHE A 122 -3.94 -21.60 9.61
CA PHE A 122 -3.88 -20.59 10.66
C PHE A 122 -3.47 -21.24 11.97
N ILE A 123 -2.33 -20.80 12.51
CA ILE A 123 -1.72 -21.35 13.72
C ILE A 123 -1.76 -20.30 14.84
N ALA A 124 -2.20 -20.69 16.01
CA ALA A 124 -2.18 -19.90 17.23
C ALA A 124 -1.96 -20.81 18.44
N HIS A 125 -1.49 -20.23 19.54
CA HIS A 125 -1.42 -20.96 20.81
C HIS A 125 -2.83 -21.14 21.38
N SER A 126 -3.14 -22.34 21.94
CA SER A 126 -4.40 -22.69 22.63
C SER A 126 -4.42 -22.16 24.04
#